data_ca09ed4d54c8e2488a9bf6fd31050c6e
#
_entry.id   ca09ed4d54c8e2488a9bf6fd31050c6e
#
_cell.length_a   1.000
_cell.length_b   1.000
_cell.length_c   1.000
_cell.angle_alpha   90.00
_cell.angle_beta   90.00
_cell.angle_gamma   90.00
#
_symmetry.space_group_name_H-M   'P 1'
#
loop_
_entity.id
_entity.type
_entity.pdbx_description
1 polymer ?
#
loop_
_entity_poly.entity_id
_entity_poly.type
_entity_poly.pdbx_seq_one_letter_code
_entity_poly.pdbx_strand_id
1 'polypeptide(L)'
;MFYGALVWDPWLIIVQIVCLQCLHYLTLGLFLTILVGTRVSRMSLAYYFDFATLTVSTVTGRCVIASFVLTALAGAVYLLFLIERSKKCLDFSVTLYTVHLFICICYGGWPSSITWWVVNGTGIGVMALLGEYLCIRRELQEIKIPTARYCLNV
;
A
#
# COMPACT_ATOMS: atom_id res chain seq x y z
N MET A 1 35.16 -2.23 -11.86
CA MET A 1 33.73 -2.35 -12.18
C MET A 1 33.23 -3.67 -11.62
N PHE A 2 32.77 -3.69 -10.38
CA PHE A 2 32.11 -4.87 -9.84
C PHE A 2 30.61 -4.70 -10.04
N TYR A 3 30.08 -5.24 -11.12
CA TYR A 3 28.68 -5.56 -11.22
C TYR A 3 28.41 -6.68 -10.21
N GLY A 4 28.01 -6.30 -9.01
CA GLY A 4 27.53 -7.26 -8.04
C GLY A 4 26.41 -8.08 -8.69
N ALA A 5 26.62 -9.36 -8.84
CA ALA A 5 25.60 -10.29 -9.27
C ALA A 5 24.33 -9.98 -8.43
N LEU A 6 23.21 -9.78 -9.10
CA LEU A 6 21.89 -9.71 -8.46
C LEU A 6 21.66 -11.05 -7.77
N VAL A 7 22.13 -11.16 -6.53
CA VAL A 7 21.82 -12.32 -5.68
C VAL A 7 20.31 -12.23 -5.45
N TRP A 8 19.58 -13.09 -6.10
CA TRP A 8 18.16 -13.25 -5.91
C TRP A 8 17.96 -13.85 -4.53
N ASP A 9 17.62 -12.99 -3.56
CA ASP A 9 17.36 -13.40 -2.18
C ASP A 9 15.83 -13.48 -1.96
N PRO A 10 15.25 -14.72 -2.02
CA PRO A 10 13.81 -14.89 -1.83
C PRO A 10 13.36 -14.52 -0.41
N TRP A 11 14.23 -14.66 0.60
CA TRP A 11 13.93 -14.31 1.97
C TRP A 11 13.71 -12.80 2.14
N LEU A 12 14.51 -11.98 1.47
CA LEU A 12 14.35 -10.53 1.48
C LEU A 12 12.97 -10.13 0.92
N ILE A 13 12.54 -10.76 -0.17
CA ILE A 13 11.24 -10.47 -0.79
C ILE A 13 10.09 -10.84 0.15
N ILE A 14 10.17 -12.02 0.80
CA ILE A 14 9.15 -12.47 1.76
C ILE A 14 9.07 -11.50 2.94
N VAL A 15 10.20 -11.10 3.51
CA VAL A 15 10.26 -10.14 4.63
C VAL A 15 9.66 -8.79 4.22
N GLN A 16 9.96 -8.31 3.02
CA GLN A 16 9.38 -7.06 2.49
C GLN A 16 7.86 -7.14 2.36
N ILE A 17 7.32 -8.27 1.84
CA ILE A 17 5.87 -8.50 1.72
C ILE A 17 5.22 -8.50 3.10
N VAL A 18 5.77 -9.25 4.06
CA VAL A 18 5.22 -9.32 5.43
C VAL A 18 5.27 -7.96 6.12
N CYS A 19 6.39 -7.24 6.00
CA CYS A 19 6.54 -5.92 6.59
C CYS A 19 5.52 -4.93 5.99
N LEU A 20 5.36 -4.94 4.67
CA LEU A 20 4.40 -4.10 3.97
C LEU A 20 2.96 -4.41 4.39
N GLN A 21 2.63 -5.69 4.58
CA GLN A 21 1.32 -6.14 5.05
C GLN A 21 1.04 -5.66 6.47
N CYS A 22 2.01 -5.79 7.38
CA CYS A 22 1.89 -5.29 8.75
C CYS A 22 1.69 -3.77 8.79
N LEU A 23 2.49 -3.01 8.04
CA LEU A 23 2.36 -1.56 7.96
C LEU A 23 1.01 -1.13 7.38
N HIS A 24 0.52 -1.84 6.37
CA HIS A 24 -0.79 -1.59 5.77
C HIS A 24 -1.91 -1.74 6.80
N TYR A 25 -1.96 -2.86 7.55
CA TYR A 25 -3.01 -3.07 8.55
C TYR A 25 -2.89 -2.16 9.76
N LEU A 26 -1.68 -1.83 10.21
CA LEU A 26 -1.48 -0.85 11.28
C LEU A 26 -2.00 0.54 10.88
N THR A 27 -1.68 0.97 9.67
CA THR A 27 -2.10 2.27 9.12
C THR A 27 -3.62 2.30 8.89
N LEU A 28 -4.17 1.22 8.31
CA LEU A 28 -5.61 1.09 8.13
C LEU A 28 -6.35 1.16 9.47
N GLY A 29 -5.84 0.45 10.49
CA GLY A 29 -6.39 0.48 11.84
C GLY A 29 -6.34 1.87 12.47
N LEU A 30 -5.25 2.59 12.28
CA LEU A 30 -5.11 3.95 12.75
C LEU A 30 -6.16 4.87 12.10
N PHE A 31 -6.31 4.84 10.78
CA PHE A 31 -7.30 5.66 10.07
C PHE A 31 -8.74 5.25 10.42
N LEU A 32 -9.04 3.95 10.51
CA LEU A 32 -10.34 3.48 10.98
C LEU A 32 -10.65 3.97 12.39
N THR A 33 -9.69 3.93 13.30
CA THR A 33 -9.88 4.43 14.68
C THR A 33 -10.17 5.93 14.70
N ILE A 34 -9.49 6.71 13.89
CA ILE A 34 -9.67 8.16 13.82
C ILE A 34 -10.99 8.53 13.14
N LEU A 35 -11.33 7.91 11.99
CA LEU A 35 -12.48 8.31 11.18
C LEU A 35 -13.78 7.62 11.60
N VAL A 36 -13.71 6.35 11.99
CA VAL A 36 -14.87 5.52 12.32
C VAL A 36 -15.06 5.41 13.84
N GLY A 37 -13.97 5.34 14.61
CA GLY A 37 -14.02 5.15 16.06
C GLY A 37 -14.78 6.24 16.82
N THR A 38 -14.85 7.46 16.30
CA THR A 38 -15.66 8.55 16.87
C THR A 38 -17.17 8.38 16.64
N ARG A 39 -17.57 7.48 15.74
CA ARG A 39 -18.97 7.27 15.31
C ARG A 39 -19.57 5.94 15.72
N VAL A 40 -18.71 5.01 16.14
CA VAL A 40 -19.10 3.64 16.50
C VAL A 40 -18.63 3.33 17.91
N SER A 41 -19.51 2.77 18.74
CA SER A 41 -19.21 2.46 20.14
C SER A 41 -18.19 1.34 20.34
N ARG A 42 -18.03 0.45 19.35
CA ARG A 42 -17.03 -0.63 19.37
C ARG A 42 -16.45 -0.84 17.97
N MET A 43 -15.12 -0.83 17.89
CA MET A 43 -14.40 -1.23 16.68
C MET A 43 -14.45 -2.75 16.54
N SER A 44 -14.82 -3.22 15.36
CA SER A 44 -14.88 -4.65 15.01
C SER A 44 -13.95 -4.94 13.82
N LEU A 45 -13.42 -6.15 13.77
CA LEU A 45 -12.65 -6.65 12.63
C LEU A 45 -13.46 -6.67 11.32
N ALA A 46 -14.80 -6.61 11.41
CA ALA A 46 -15.66 -6.48 10.25
C ALA A 46 -15.31 -5.23 9.39
N TYR A 47 -14.88 -4.12 9.99
CA TYR A 47 -14.48 -2.93 9.24
C TYR A 47 -13.22 -3.12 8.39
N TYR A 48 -12.42 -4.14 8.67
CA TYR A 48 -11.23 -4.50 7.91
C TYR A 48 -11.53 -5.48 6.77
N PHE A 49 -12.39 -6.47 7.01
CA PHE A 49 -12.48 -7.66 6.17
C PHE A 49 -13.87 -7.94 5.61
N ASP A 50 -14.92 -7.34 6.17
CA ASP A 50 -16.28 -7.53 5.68
C ASP A 50 -16.60 -6.51 4.57
N PHE A 51 -16.85 -7.00 3.36
CA PHE A 51 -17.22 -6.20 2.20
C PHE A 51 -18.53 -5.40 2.40
N ALA A 52 -19.41 -5.82 3.30
CA ALA A 52 -20.67 -5.14 3.60
C ALA A 52 -20.46 -3.79 4.28
N THR A 53 -19.31 -3.57 4.93
CA THR A 53 -18.99 -2.29 5.58
C THR A 53 -18.60 -1.19 4.61
N LEU A 54 -18.13 -1.54 3.40
CA LEU A 54 -17.75 -0.61 2.34
C LEU A 54 -19.00 -0.18 1.55
N THR A 55 -19.79 0.71 2.12
CA THR A 55 -20.99 1.24 1.47
C THR A 55 -20.97 2.77 1.38
N VAL A 56 -21.39 3.30 0.24
CA VAL A 56 -21.52 4.77 0.04
C VAL A 56 -22.78 5.35 0.66
N SER A 57 -23.77 4.52 0.99
CA SER A 57 -25.07 4.95 1.50
C SER A 57 -25.00 5.50 2.93
N THR A 58 -24.08 5.03 3.76
CA THR A 58 -23.93 5.45 5.15
C THR A 58 -22.70 6.33 5.36
N VAL A 59 -22.76 7.23 6.35
CA VAL A 59 -21.62 8.09 6.71
C VAL A 59 -20.44 7.23 7.19
N THR A 60 -20.73 6.20 7.99
CA THR A 60 -19.70 5.25 8.48
C THR A 60 -19.02 4.54 7.32
N GLY A 61 -19.78 4.03 6.34
CA GLY A 61 -19.20 3.37 5.16
C GLY A 61 -18.31 4.29 4.34
N ARG A 62 -18.69 5.57 4.19
CA ARG A 62 -17.84 6.57 3.52
C ARG A 62 -16.55 6.84 4.30
N CYS A 63 -16.60 6.86 5.63
CA CYS A 63 -15.40 6.98 6.46
C CYS A 63 -14.48 5.74 6.32
N VAL A 64 -15.06 4.54 6.21
CA VAL A 64 -14.30 3.31 5.94
C VAL A 64 -13.60 3.41 4.56
N ILE A 65 -14.32 3.81 3.51
CA ILE A 65 -13.74 3.99 2.17
C ILE A 65 -12.60 5.01 2.21
N ALA A 66 -12.78 6.16 2.87
CA ALA A 66 -11.75 7.17 3.03
C ALA A 66 -10.51 6.61 3.75
N SER A 67 -10.70 5.76 4.78
CA SER A 67 -9.58 5.10 5.47
C SER A 67 -8.78 4.19 4.54
N PHE A 68 -9.43 3.43 3.66
CA PHE A 68 -8.76 2.60 2.66
C PHE A 68 -7.96 3.44 1.66
N VAL A 69 -8.52 4.55 1.15
CA VAL A 69 -7.83 5.43 0.22
C VAL A 69 -6.61 6.09 0.88
N LEU A 70 -6.75 6.59 2.10
CA LEU A 70 -5.61 7.17 2.85
C LEU A 70 -4.52 6.13 3.13
N THR A 71 -4.92 4.89 3.41
CA THR A 71 -3.97 3.80 3.60
C THR A 71 -3.24 3.45 2.30
N ALA A 72 -3.89 3.52 1.14
CA ALA A 72 -3.24 3.33 -0.15
C ALA A 72 -2.19 4.43 -0.43
N LEU A 73 -2.49 5.69 -0.08
CA LEU A 73 -1.52 6.80 -0.18
C LEU A 73 -0.31 6.57 0.74
N ALA A 74 -0.54 6.18 1.98
CA ALA A 74 0.55 5.82 2.91
C ALA A 74 1.35 4.61 2.40
N GLY A 75 0.68 3.62 1.80
CA GLY A 75 1.29 2.46 1.17
C GLY A 75 2.28 2.82 0.06
N ALA A 76 1.99 3.83 -0.75
CA ALA A 76 2.91 4.34 -1.77
C ALA A 76 4.21 4.87 -1.15
N VAL A 77 4.13 5.54 0.00
CA VAL A 77 5.31 6.00 0.75
C VAL A 77 6.09 4.81 1.32
N TYR A 78 5.40 3.78 1.81
CA TYR A 78 6.07 2.56 2.29
C TYR A 78 6.81 1.83 1.17
N LEU A 79 6.25 1.78 -0.04
CA LEU A 79 6.94 1.23 -1.22
C LEU A 79 8.26 1.97 -1.50
N LEU A 80 8.26 3.30 -1.39
CA LEU A 80 9.46 4.11 -1.57
C LEU A 80 10.58 3.72 -0.60
N PHE A 81 10.26 3.44 0.66
CA PHE A 81 11.25 3.11 1.69
C PHE A 81 11.65 1.63 1.70
N LEU A 82 10.71 0.70 1.41
CA LEU A 82 10.98 -0.73 1.49
C LEU A 82 11.57 -1.31 0.20
N ILE A 83 11.16 -0.82 -0.97
CA ILE A 83 11.43 -1.49 -2.23
C ILE A 83 12.47 -0.75 -3.05
N GLU A 84 12.49 0.57 -2.98
CA GLU A 84 13.47 1.47 -3.64
C GLU A 84 13.58 1.31 -5.17
N ARG A 85 12.83 0.38 -5.79
CA ARG A 85 12.83 0.10 -7.23
C ARG A 85 11.47 0.31 -7.84
N SER A 86 11.37 1.29 -8.75
CA SER A 86 10.13 1.67 -9.44
C SER A 86 9.44 0.48 -10.13
N LYS A 87 10.20 -0.36 -10.85
CA LYS A 87 9.68 -1.49 -11.62
C LYS A 87 9.00 -2.59 -10.79
N LYS A 88 9.19 -2.63 -9.48
CA LYS A 88 8.60 -3.63 -8.58
C LYS A 88 7.40 -3.12 -7.79
N CYS A 89 7.11 -1.82 -7.85
CA CYS A 89 6.00 -1.23 -7.08
C CYS A 89 4.65 -1.85 -7.44
N LEU A 90 4.39 -2.13 -8.71
CA LEU A 90 3.16 -2.78 -9.16
C LEU A 90 3.03 -4.19 -8.57
N ASP A 91 4.07 -5.01 -8.65
CA ASP A 91 4.06 -6.41 -8.18
C ASP A 91 3.77 -6.48 -6.68
N PHE A 92 4.41 -5.63 -5.88
CA PHE A 92 4.20 -5.57 -4.44
C PHE A 92 2.80 -5.04 -4.08
N SER A 93 2.29 -4.05 -4.81
CA SER A 93 0.92 -3.54 -4.61
C SER A 93 -0.11 -4.61 -4.91
N VAL A 94 0.01 -5.31 -6.04
CA VAL A 94 -0.89 -6.41 -6.41
C VAL A 94 -0.81 -7.53 -5.38
N THR A 95 0.38 -7.91 -4.94
CA THR A 95 0.57 -8.97 -3.93
C THR A 95 -0.11 -8.59 -2.61
N LEU A 96 0.05 -7.36 -2.14
CA LEU A 96 -0.57 -6.88 -0.90
C LEU A 96 -2.10 -7.01 -0.96
N TYR A 97 -2.72 -6.52 -2.03
CA TYR A 97 -4.18 -6.57 -2.17
C TYR A 97 -4.70 -7.99 -2.47
N THR A 98 -3.89 -8.85 -3.10
CA THR A 98 -4.23 -10.27 -3.28
C THR A 98 -4.26 -10.99 -1.94
N VAL A 99 -3.29 -10.76 -1.06
CA VAL A 99 -3.29 -11.31 0.31
C VAL A 99 -4.50 -10.77 1.10
N HIS A 100 -4.80 -9.47 0.96
CA HIS A 100 -5.98 -8.88 1.59
C HIS A 100 -7.29 -9.53 1.10
N LEU A 101 -7.43 -9.78 -0.21
CA LEU A 101 -8.57 -10.50 -0.78
C LEU A 101 -8.70 -11.92 -0.18
N PHE A 102 -7.60 -12.66 -0.07
CA PHE A 102 -7.60 -13.99 0.56
C PHE A 102 -8.14 -13.95 2.00
N ILE A 103 -7.68 -12.99 2.79
CA ILE A 103 -8.12 -12.82 4.18
C ILE A 103 -9.61 -12.45 4.21
N CYS A 104 -10.08 -11.57 3.33
CA CYS A 104 -11.50 -11.22 3.21
C CYS A 104 -12.37 -12.45 2.86
N ILE A 105 -11.92 -13.29 1.93
CA ILE A 105 -12.62 -14.53 1.56
C ILE A 105 -12.69 -15.49 2.74
N CYS A 106 -11.60 -15.64 3.49
CA CYS A 106 -11.58 -16.50 4.68
C CYS A 106 -12.49 -15.97 5.81
N TYR A 107 -12.65 -14.64 5.92
CA TYR A 107 -13.43 -14.00 6.99
C TYR A 107 -14.92 -13.96 6.69
N GLY A 108 -15.31 -13.49 5.50
CA GLY A 108 -16.71 -13.20 5.15
C GLY A 108 -17.21 -13.83 3.84
N GLY A 109 -16.38 -14.66 3.19
CA GLY A 109 -16.68 -15.25 1.89
C GLY A 109 -16.37 -14.32 0.72
N TRP A 110 -16.83 -14.71 -0.48
CA TRP A 110 -16.54 -13.97 -1.71
C TRP A 110 -17.18 -12.57 -1.71
N PRO A 111 -16.38 -11.49 -1.95
CA PRO A 111 -16.91 -10.14 -1.96
C PRO A 111 -17.88 -9.93 -3.15
N SER A 112 -19.16 -9.80 -2.86
CA SER A 112 -20.19 -9.54 -3.88
C SER A 112 -20.44 -8.06 -4.15
N SER A 113 -19.86 -7.16 -3.34
CA SER A 113 -20.04 -5.71 -3.45
C SER A 113 -19.16 -5.11 -4.54
N ILE A 114 -19.77 -4.43 -5.53
CA ILE A 114 -19.05 -3.66 -6.55
C ILE A 114 -18.20 -2.57 -5.91
N THR A 115 -18.70 -1.92 -4.86
CA THR A 115 -17.97 -0.87 -4.12
C THR A 115 -16.66 -1.41 -3.56
N TRP A 116 -16.65 -2.63 -3.04
CA TRP A 116 -15.46 -3.28 -2.53
C TRP A 116 -14.38 -3.42 -3.63
N TRP A 117 -14.77 -3.90 -4.81
CA TRP A 117 -13.86 -4.06 -5.95
C TRP A 117 -13.31 -2.72 -6.46
N VAL A 118 -14.17 -1.70 -6.53
CA VAL A 118 -13.75 -0.34 -6.97
C VAL A 118 -12.75 0.26 -5.97
N VAL A 119 -13.02 0.16 -4.66
CA VAL A 119 -12.13 0.72 -3.63
C VAL A 119 -10.78 0.02 -3.63
N ASN A 120 -10.75 -1.30 -3.66
CA ASN A 120 -9.49 -2.05 -3.67
C ASN A 120 -8.74 -1.89 -5.00
N GLY A 121 -9.42 -1.89 -6.15
CA GLY A 121 -8.81 -1.62 -7.45
C GLY A 121 -8.21 -0.20 -7.54
N THR A 122 -8.91 0.80 -7.02
CA THR A 122 -8.39 2.16 -6.91
C THR A 122 -7.18 2.21 -5.98
N GLY A 123 -7.22 1.47 -4.87
CA GLY A 123 -6.10 1.35 -3.94
C GLY A 123 -4.83 0.78 -4.60
N ILE A 124 -4.97 -0.29 -5.40
CA ILE A 124 -3.86 -0.85 -6.19
C ILE A 124 -3.30 0.21 -7.15
N GLY A 125 -4.17 0.87 -7.91
CA GLY A 125 -3.77 1.89 -8.88
C GLY A 125 -3.05 3.07 -8.23
N VAL A 126 -3.61 3.63 -7.17
CA VAL A 126 -3.00 4.74 -6.42
C VAL A 126 -1.65 4.33 -5.84
N MET A 127 -1.59 3.19 -5.16
CA MET A 127 -0.38 2.71 -4.51
C MET A 127 0.73 2.41 -5.52
N ALA A 128 0.40 1.74 -6.64
CA ALA A 128 1.38 1.39 -7.68
C ALA A 128 1.87 2.64 -8.42
N LEU A 129 0.97 3.47 -8.96
CA LEU A 129 1.34 4.64 -9.76
C LEU A 129 2.07 5.69 -8.94
N LEU A 130 1.57 5.99 -7.74
CA LEU A 130 2.23 6.96 -6.86
C LEU A 130 3.55 6.42 -6.33
N GLY A 131 3.62 5.13 -5.96
CA GLY A 131 4.85 4.47 -5.53
C GLY A 131 5.90 4.47 -6.64
N GLU A 132 5.51 4.11 -7.87
CA GLU A 132 6.40 4.16 -9.03
C GLU A 132 6.91 5.58 -9.30
N TYR A 133 6.03 6.57 -9.31
CA TYR A 133 6.39 7.99 -9.50
C TYR A 133 7.40 8.46 -8.44
N LEU A 134 7.15 8.16 -7.17
CA LEU A 134 8.04 8.55 -6.08
C LEU A 134 9.41 7.87 -6.18
N CYS A 135 9.46 6.58 -6.52
CA CYS A 135 10.70 5.83 -6.72
C CYS A 135 11.51 6.38 -7.90
N ILE A 136 10.87 6.65 -9.04
CA ILE A 136 11.53 7.26 -10.21
C ILE A 136 12.11 8.62 -9.85
N ARG A 137 11.35 9.44 -9.13
CA ARG A 137 11.80 10.77 -8.72
C ARG A 137 13.04 10.70 -7.82
N ARG A 138 13.08 9.73 -6.90
CA ARG A 138 14.24 9.47 -6.03
C ARG A 138 15.45 8.99 -6.85
N GLU A 139 15.27 8.01 -7.74
CA GLU A 139 16.33 7.49 -8.63
C GLU A 139 16.96 8.63 -9.47
N LEU A 140 16.13 9.54 -10.00
CA LEU A 140 16.61 10.70 -10.77
C LEU A 140 17.40 11.72 -9.91
N GLN A 141 17.05 11.90 -8.64
CA GLN A 141 17.79 12.77 -7.73
C GLN A 141 19.17 12.20 -7.39
N GLU A 142 19.27 10.88 -7.19
CA GLU A 142 20.54 10.22 -6.89
C GLU A 142 21.53 10.32 -8.07
N ILE A 143 21.06 10.34 -9.32
CA ILE A 143 21.90 10.49 -10.51
C ILE A 143 22.47 11.92 -10.63
N LYS A 144 21.75 12.94 -10.16
CA LYS A 144 22.19 14.36 -10.25
C LYS A 144 23.32 14.71 -9.29
N ILE A 145 23.43 14.06 -8.15
CA ILE A 145 24.42 14.38 -7.11
C ILE A 145 25.88 14.07 -7.54
N PRO A 146 26.19 12.95 -8.23
CA PRO A 146 27.55 12.70 -8.70
C PRO A 146 28.06 13.75 -9.69
N THR A 147 27.20 14.19 -10.62
CA THR A 147 27.58 15.16 -11.67
C THR A 147 27.97 16.52 -11.09
N ALA A 148 27.26 16.99 -10.05
CA ALA A 148 27.58 18.23 -9.37
C ALA A 148 28.92 18.21 -8.63
N ARG A 149 29.32 17.05 -8.08
CA ARG A 149 30.62 16.88 -7.42
C ARG A 149 31.79 16.89 -8.39
N TYR A 150 31.63 16.38 -9.59
CA TYR A 150 32.69 16.42 -10.63
C TYR A 150 32.94 17.85 -11.15
N CYS A 151 31.90 18.70 -11.21
CA CYS A 151 32.02 20.07 -11.65
C CYS A 151 32.67 21.01 -10.60
N LEU A 152 32.68 20.63 -9.32
CA LEU A 152 33.29 21.42 -8.24
C LEU A 152 34.78 21.11 -8.01
N ASN A 153 35.32 20.04 -8.61
CA ASN A 153 36.73 19.64 -8.47
C ASN A 153 37.55 19.91 -9.74
N VAL A 154 37.05 20.71 -10.66
CA VAL A 154 37.77 21.30 -11.80
C VAL A 154 37.87 22.81 -11.61
#